data_5ba698a48e79fb906835c13251402e72
#
_entry.id   5ba698a48e79fb906835c13251402e72
#
_cell.length_a   1.000
_cell.length_b   1.000
_cell.length_c   1.000
_cell.angle_alpha   90.00
_cell.angle_beta   90.00
_cell.angle_gamma   90.00
#
_symmetry.space_group_name_H-M   'P 1'
#
loop_
_entity.id
_entity.type
_entity.pdbx_description
1 polymer ?
#
loop_
_entity_poly.entity_id
_entity_poly.type
_entity_poly.pdbx_seq_one_letter_code
_entity_poly.pdbx_strand_id
1 'polypeptide(L)'
;MCVATLASIRLRLLVYNIRYATGIGPAFHLPFPGAGYLRSSRKVLDGITSFVKAQDPDIVGLIEVDLGSVRSGMCNQAQHVADALGHYTTYECKYGKSSINNHMPIVRKQGNAFLAAPRVEGERFHYFDTGIKRLIIELELDDVCIFLVHLALKYRHRQYQLRYLHDLIAKSHKPVIVTGDFNTFWGTDEIYLFMRAAGLRSANEKNVPSFPARIPRIELDFVLVSKEIEITHFEVPDVRFSDHRPVLCDFNVRGAVASRTAVA
;
A
#
# COMPACT_ATOMS: atom_id res chain seq x y z
N MET A 1 42.35 3.89 -12.33
CA MET A 1 40.99 4.47 -12.49
C MET A 1 40.17 3.98 -11.34
N CYS A 2 39.93 4.84 -10.33
CA CYS A 2 39.01 4.52 -9.22
C CYS A 2 37.59 4.63 -9.77
N VAL A 3 36.89 3.48 -9.89
CA VAL A 3 35.44 3.48 -10.12
C VAL A 3 34.83 3.92 -8.80
N ALA A 4 34.40 5.17 -8.73
CA ALA A 4 33.58 5.63 -7.61
C ALA A 4 32.32 4.76 -7.56
N THR A 5 32.24 3.91 -6.55
CA THR A 5 31.00 3.15 -6.26
C THR A 5 29.93 4.19 -5.89
N LEU A 6 29.04 4.47 -6.83
CA LEU A 6 27.87 5.31 -6.58
C LEU A 6 27.10 4.64 -5.44
N ALA A 7 27.01 5.32 -4.29
CA ALA A 7 26.24 4.84 -3.16
C ALA A 7 24.77 4.82 -3.57
N SER A 8 24.22 3.63 -3.75
CA SER A 8 22.77 3.47 -3.96
C SER A 8 22.03 3.93 -2.70
N ILE A 9 21.02 4.77 -2.88
CA ILE A 9 20.18 5.23 -1.76
C ILE A 9 19.26 4.06 -1.40
N ARG A 10 19.39 3.55 -0.17
CA ARG A 10 18.47 2.57 0.39
C ARG A 10 17.19 3.31 0.82
N LEU A 11 16.06 2.84 0.35
CA LEU A 11 14.72 3.32 0.74
C LEU A 11 13.96 2.21 1.47
N ARG A 12 13.17 2.60 2.45
CA ARG A 12 12.32 1.72 3.23
C ARG A 12 10.85 1.99 2.91
N LEU A 13 10.17 0.99 2.37
CA LEU A 13 8.75 0.97 2.09
C LEU A 13 8.01 0.17 3.17
N LEU A 14 6.99 0.76 3.77
CA LEU A 14 6.04 0.08 4.64
C LEU A 14 4.66 0.10 3.99
N VAL A 15 4.00 -1.06 3.88
CA VAL A 15 2.63 -1.17 3.37
C VAL A 15 1.74 -1.79 4.43
N TYR A 16 0.59 -1.18 4.70
CA TYR A 16 -0.31 -1.66 5.73
C TYR A 16 -1.78 -1.43 5.40
N ASN A 17 -2.55 -2.50 5.29
CA ASN A 17 -4.01 -2.43 5.31
C ASN A 17 -4.47 -2.23 6.76
N ILE A 18 -4.85 -1.00 7.12
CA ILE A 18 -5.18 -0.63 8.51
C ILE A 18 -6.65 -0.83 8.87
N ARG A 19 -7.46 -1.28 7.90
CA ARG A 19 -8.89 -1.53 8.10
C ARG A 19 -9.59 -0.40 8.85
N TYR A 20 -9.36 0.83 8.44
CA TYR A 20 -9.95 2.04 9.03
C TYR A 20 -9.68 2.20 10.54
N ALA A 21 -8.60 1.59 11.07
CA ALA A 21 -8.27 1.54 12.49
C ALA A 21 -9.43 1.02 13.38
N THR A 22 -10.19 0.04 12.90
CA THR A 22 -11.28 -0.58 13.67
C THR A 22 -10.78 -1.60 14.70
N GLY A 23 -9.53 -2.05 14.56
CA GLY A 23 -8.91 -3.05 15.42
C GLY A 23 -9.39 -4.47 15.16
N ILE A 24 -8.87 -5.41 15.94
CA ILE A 24 -9.23 -6.83 15.93
C ILE A 24 -9.85 -7.23 17.27
N GLY A 25 -11.18 -7.16 17.38
CA GLY A 25 -11.94 -7.63 18.55
C GLY A 25 -12.15 -9.17 18.54
N PRO A 26 -12.67 -9.76 19.65
CA PRO A 26 -12.98 -11.19 19.71
C PRO A 26 -13.96 -11.66 18.63
N ALA A 27 -14.91 -10.82 18.25
CA ALA A 27 -15.91 -11.08 17.20
C ALA A 27 -15.38 -10.89 15.76
N PHE A 28 -14.12 -10.52 15.61
CA PHE A 28 -13.50 -10.13 14.36
C PHE A 28 -13.44 -11.23 13.29
N HIS A 29 -13.31 -12.48 13.70
CA HIS A 29 -13.25 -13.62 12.79
C HIS A 29 -14.63 -14.16 12.38
N LEU A 30 -15.72 -13.57 12.88
CA LEU A 30 -17.07 -13.89 12.44
C LEU A 30 -17.38 -13.10 11.18
N PRO A 31 -17.85 -13.76 10.11
CA PRO A 31 -18.13 -13.12 8.82
C PRO A 31 -19.46 -12.33 8.87
N PHE A 32 -19.71 -11.58 9.94
CA PHE A 32 -20.88 -10.72 10.00
C PHE A 32 -20.62 -9.44 9.22
N PRO A 33 -21.41 -9.13 8.18
CA PRO A 33 -21.39 -7.85 7.53
C PRO A 33 -21.63 -6.75 8.57
N GLY A 34 -20.62 -5.90 8.81
CA GLY A 34 -20.75 -4.77 9.73
C GLY A 34 -20.08 -4.89 11.09
N ALA A 35 -19.57 -6.08 11.49
CA ALA A 35 -18.82 -6.20 12.74
C ALA A 35 -17.55 -5.32 12.70
N GLY A 36 -17.50 -4.30 13.54
CA GLY A 36 -16.39 -3.34 13.62
C GLY A 36 -16.33 -2.26 12.54
N TYR A 37 -17.16 -2.33 11.50
CA TYR A 37 -17.13 -1.38 10.38
C TYR A 37 -17.62 0.03 10.72
N LEU A 38 -18.44 0.15 11.78
CA LEU A 38 -19.11 1.40 12.12
C LEU A 38 -18.35 2.29 13.10
N ARG A 39 -17.25 1.82 13.68
CA ARG A 39 -16.51 2.59 14.69
C ARG A 39 -15.01 2.39 14.58
N SER A 40 -14.29 3.44 14.22
CA SER A 40 -12.84 3.53 14.31
C SER A 40 -12.42 3.74 15.77
N SER A 41 -11.25 3.23 16.15
CA SER A 41 -10.68 3.40 17.49
C SER A 41 -9.46 4.32 17.43
N ARG A 42 -9.53 5.44 18.13
CA ARG A 42 -8.38 6.36 18.27
C ARG A 42 -7.16 5.64 18.84
N LYS A 43 -7.34 4.83 19.88
CA LYS A 43 -6.26 4.04 20.49
C LYS A 43 -5.59 3.10 19.50
N VAL A 44 -6.36 2.49 18.59
CA VAL A 44 -5.81 1.63 17.53
C VAL A 44 -5.03 2.47 16.52
N LEU A 45 -5.56 3.62 16.09
CA LEU A 45 -4.86 4.54 15.19
C LEU A 45 -3.55 5.03 15.80
N ASP A 46 -3.54 5.43 17.05
CA ASP A 46 -2.34 5.88 17.76
C ASP A 46 -1.30 4.75 17.88
N GLY A 47 -1.76 3.50 18.09
CA GLY A 47 -0.91 2.31 18.09
C GLY A 47 -0.29 2.04 16.71
N ILE A 48 -1.08 2.13 15.64
CA ILE A 48 -0.61 2.04 14.26
C ILE A 48 0.43 3.12 13.98
N THR A 49 0.12 4.37 14.33
CA THR A 49 1.01 5.52 14.11
C THR A 49 2.35 5.34 14.83
N SER A 50 2.30 4.92 16.11
CA SER A 50 3.51 4.65 16.90
C SER A 50 4.35 3.52 16.30
N PHE A 51 3.70 2.45 15.84
CA PHE A 51 4.39 1.36 15.17
C PHE A 51 5.05 1.85 13.87
N VAL A 52 4.32 2.54 12.99
CA VAL A 52 4.85 3.05 11.72
C VAL A 52 6.03 3.96 11.96
N LYS A 53 5.92 4.88 12.93
CA LYS A 53 7.01 5.78 13.31
C LYS A 53 8.26 5.03 13.81
N ALA A 54 8.07 3.96 14.58
CA ALA A 54 9.18 3.14 15.10
C ALA A 54 9.92 2.36 13.99
N GLN A 55 9.26 2.11 12.84
CA GLN A 55 9.90 1.48 11.68
C GLN A 55 10.73 2.46 10.85
N ASP A 56 10.57 3.76 11.05
CA ASP A 56 11.28 4.82 10.33
C ASP A 56 11.26 4.63 8.79
N PRO A 57 10.08 4.49 8.17
CA PRO A 57 9.95 4.26 6.74
C PRO A 57 10.13 5.56 5.96
N ASP A 58 10.78 5.49 4.80
CA ASP A 58 10.82 6.60 3.84
C ASP A 58 9.49 6.77 3.10
N ILE A 59 8.79 5.64 2.86
CA ILE A 59 7.55 5.57 2.08
C ILE A 59 6.56 4.68 2.81
N VAL A 60 5.31 5.14 2.96
CA VAL A 60 4.22 4.36 3.58
C VAL A 60 3.03 4.28 2.65
N GLY A 61 2.61 3.06 2.30
CA GLY A 61 1.35 2.78 1.63
C GLY A 61 0.29 2.35 2.64
N LEU A 62 -0.72 3.19 2.88
CA LEU A 62 -1.84 2.86 3.76
C LEU A 62 -3.07 2.47 2.94
N ILE A 63 -3.63 1.30 3.26
CA ILE A 63 -4.83 0.78 2.62
C ILE A 63 -5.96 0.74 3.62
N GLU A 64 -7.19 0.97 3.13
CA GLU A 64 -8.38 1.10 3.97
C GLU A 64 -8.24 2.18 5.05
N VAL A 65 -7.95 3.40 4.62
CA VAL A 65 -7.95 4.60 5.49
C VAL A 65 -9.31 5.29 5.48
N ASP A 66 -9.64 5.90 6.61
CA ASP A 66 -10.79 6.81 6.73
C ASP A 66 -10.29 8.25 6.60
N LEU A 67 -10.80 8.96 5.60
CA LEU A 67 -10.42 10.33 5.27
C LEU A 67 -11.29 11.38 5.97
N GLY A 68 -11.73 11.10 7.19
CA GLY A 68 -12.51 12.03 8.01
C GLY A 68 -14.01 11.84 7.91
N SER A 69 -14.51 10.60 8.07
CA SER A 69 -15.94 10.33 8.25
C SER A 69 -16.37 10.46 9.72
N VAL A 70 -17.69 10.42 9.94
CA VAL A 70 -18.24 10.36 11.30
C VAL A 70 -17.76 9.13 12.08
N ARG A 71 -17.43 8.03 11.40
CA ARG A 71 -16.88 6.81 11.99
C ARG A 71 -15.54 7.04 12.69
N SER A 72 -14.67 7.87 12.10
CA SER A 72 -13.35 8.22 12.64
C SER A 72 -13.39 9.48 13.54
N GLY A 73 -14.58 10.01 13.87
CA GLY A 73 -14.71 11.27 14.55
C GLY A 73 -14.15 12.44 13.74
N MET A 74 -14.38 12.43 12.44
CA MET A 74 -13.88 13.43 11.46
C MET A 74 -12.34 13.46 11.32
N CYS A 75 -11.64 12.45 11.86
CA CYS A 75 -10.18 12.35 11.75
C CYS A 75 -9.79 11.76 10.38
N ASN A 76 -8.95 12.47 9.63
CA ASN A 76 -8.26 11.92 8.46
C ASN A 76 -7.08 11.07 8.95
N GLN A 77 -7.21 9.74 8.85
CA GLN A 77 -6.23 8.81 9.37
C GLN A 77 -4.88 8.88 8.64
N ALA A 78 -4.89 9.12 7.32
CA ALA A 78 -3.67 9.29 6.54
C ALA A 78 -2.89 10.53 6.98
N GLN A 79 -3.58 11.67 7.12
CA GLN A 79 -2.96 12.91 7.59
C GLN A 79 -2.42 12.76 9.01
N HIS A 80 -3.16 12.08 9.90
CA HIS A 80 -2.71 11.84 11.28
C HIS A 80 -1.38 11.08 11.35
N VAL A 81 -1.21 10.05 10.50
CA VAL A 81 0.05 9.30 10.43
C VAL A 81 1.14 10.15 9.79
N ALA A 82 0.84 10.89 8.71
CA ALA A 82 1.79 11.74 8.02
C ALA A 82 2.35 12.85 8.92
N ASP A 83 1.50 13.52 9.68
CA ASP A 83 1.90 14.57 10.64
C ASP A 83 2.87 14.02 11.70
N ALA A 84 2.64 12.80 12.18
CA ALA A 84 3.51 12.16 13.17
C ALA A 84 4.89 11.78 12.61
N LEU A 85 4.99 11.55 11.28
CA LEU A 85 6.23 11.22 10.57
C LEU A 85 6.94 12.46 10.01
N GLY A 86 6.24 13.57 9.81
CA GLY A 86 6.72 14.73 9.05
C GLY A 86 6.80 14.45 7.53
N HIS A 87 5.96 13.53 7.03
CA HIS A 87 5.94 13.14 5.63
C HIS A 87 4.94 13.94 4.80
N TYR A 88 5.26 14.14 3.51
CA TYR A 88 4.26 14.51 2.51
C TYR A 88 3.20 13.40 2.43
N THR A 89 1.93 13.76 2.26
CA THR A 89 0.86 12.79 2.11
C THR A 89 0.01 13.06 0.89
N THR A 90 -0.26 12.02 0.13
CA THR A 90 -1.26 12.00 -0.93
C THR A 90 -2.28 10.91 -0.66
N TYR A 91 -3.56 11.24 -0.80
CA TYR A 91 -4.65 10.30 -0.56
C TYR A 91 -5.83 10.60 -1.47
N GLU A 92 -6.59 9.56 -1.78
CA GLU A 92 -7.81 9.70 -2.57
C GLU A 92 -8.86 8.67 -2.15
N CYS A 93 -10.13 9.03 -2.35
CA CYS A 93 -11.26 8.14 -2.11
C CYS A 93 -11.29 7.03 -3.14
N LYS A 94 -11.57 5.81 -2.71
CA LYS A 94 -11.60 4.63 -3.60
C LYS A 94 -12.78 4.59 -4.59
N TYR A 95 -13.69 5.55 -4.49
CA TYR A 95 -14.84 5.68 -5.39
C TYR A 95 -14.68 6.90 -6.28
N GLY A 96 -14.64 6.71 -7.59
CA GLY A 96 -14.60 7.81 -8.57
C GLY A 96 -15.82 8.74 -8.42
N LYS A 97 -15.70 9.97 -8.91
CA LYS A 97 -16.68 11.07 -8.74
C LYS A 97 -18.12 10.71 -9.12
N SER A 98 -18.34 9.74 -10.01
CA SER A 98 -19.65 9.29 -10.51
C SER A 98 -20.27 8.12 -9.75
N SER A 99 -19.67 7.65 -8.64
CA SER A 99 -20.17 6.48 -7.92
C SER A 99 -21.36 6.82 -7.01
N ILE A 100 -22.39 5.95 -7.00
CA ILE A 100 -23.53 6.03 -6.06
C ILE A 100 -23.04 5.98 -4.59
N ASN A 101 -21.93 5.32 -4.31
CA ASN A 101 -21.33 5.24 -2.98
C ASN A 101 -20.89 6.59 -2.41
N ASN A 102 -20.75 7.63 -3.26
CA ASN A 102 -20.41 8.99 -2.82
C ASN A 102 -21.56 9.66 -2.01
N HIS A 103 -22.76 9.12 -2.07
CA HIS A 103 -23.91 9.62 -1.29
C HIS A 103 -23.96 9.03 0.13
N MET A 104 -23.15 8.01 0.43
CA MET A 104 -23.11 7.39 1.76
C MET A 104 -22.05 8.06 2.66
N PRO A 105 -22.43 8.64 3.81
CA PRO A 105 -21.55 9.50 4.63
C PRO A 105 -20.21 8.85 5.06
N ILE A 106 -20.24 7.55 5.37
CA ILE A 106 -19.03 6.81 5.78
C ILE A 106 -18.25 6.31 4.56
N VAL A 107 -18.96 5.74 3.60
CA VAL A 107 -18.37 5.05 2.45
C VAL A 107 -17.59 6.03 1.55
N ARG A 108 -18.11 7.23 1.33
CA ARG A 108 -17.47 8.28 0.51
C ARG A 108 -16.10 8.73 1.02
N LYS A 109 -15.79 8.47 2.29
CA LYS A 109 -14.53 8.85 2.94
C LYS A 109 -13.54 7.68 3.08
N GLN A 110 -13.83 6.55 2.46
CA GLN A 110 -12.91 5.41 2.43
C GLN A 110 -11.91 5.57 1.29
N GLY A 111 -10.63 5.42 1.60
CA GLY A 111 -9.56 5.63 0.62
C GLY A 111 -8.33 4.78 0.89
N ASN A 112 -7.30 5.07 0.11
CA ASN A 112 -5.93 4.65 0.32
C ASN A 112 -5.04 5.90 0.31
N ALA A 113 -3.81 5.78 0.82
CA ALA A 113 -2.89 6.90 0.90
C ALA A 113 -1.44 6.44 0.70
N PHE A 114 -0.62 7.33 0.10
CA PHE A 114 0.82 7.29 0.25
C PHE A 114 1.30 8.42 1.15
N LEU A 115 2.33 8.12 1.95
CA LEU A 115 3.10 9.09 2.71
C LEU A 115 4.56 8.92 2.28
N ALA A 116 5.27 10.01 2.03
CA ALA A 116 6.65 9.96 1.56
C ALA A 116 7.51 11.05 2.19
N ALA A 117 8.72 10.68 2.64
CA ALA A 117 9.79 11.60 3.03
C ALA A 117 10.62 12.07 1.82
N PRO A 118 10.91 11.21 0.80
CA PRO A 118 11.61 11.64 -0.39
C PRO A 118 10.79 12.66 -1.20
N ARG A 119 11.49 13.41 -2.05
CA ARG A 119 10.83 14.33 -2.99
C ARG A 119 9.91 13.54 -3.93
N VAL A 120 8.65 13.94 -3.94
CA VAL A 120 7.65 13.44 -4.87
C VAL A 120 7.70 14.28 -6.14
N GLU A 121 7.98 13.68 -7.29
CA GLU A 121 7.98 14.37 -8.59
C GLU A 121 6.59 14.43 -9.18
N GLY A 122 5.76 13.44 -8.93
CA GLY A 122 4.39 13.39 -9.41
C GLY A 122 3.53 12.39 -8.68
N GLU A 123 2.23 12.64 -8.72
CA GLU A 123 1.20 11.74 -8.24
C GLU A 123 0.07 11.66 -9.26
N ARG A 124 -0.46 10.45 -9.46
CA ARG A 124 -1.60 10.23 -10.34
C ARG A 124 -2.56 9.24 -9.70
N PHE A 125 -3.84 9.51 -9.89
CA PHE A 125 -4.93 8.65 -9.42
C PHE A 125 -5.60 8.00 -10.62
N HIS A 126 -5.56 6.67 -10.64
CA HIS A 126 -6.22 5.88 -11.69
C HIS A 126 -7.35 5.07 -11.07
N TYR A 127 -8.37 4.82 -11.88
CA TYR A 127 -9.53 4.09 -11.42
C TYR A 127 -9.83 2.92 -12.35
N PHE A 128 -9.94 1.74 -11.77
CA PHE A 128 -10.43 0.58 -12.51
C PHE A 128 -11.88 0.78 -12.96
N ASP A 129 -12.21 0.33 -14.14
CA ASP A 129 -13.58 0.40 -14.67
C ASP A 129 -14.52 -0.56 -13.95
N THR A 130 -13.99 -1.63 -13.35
CA THR A 130 -14.75 -2.71 -12.71
C THR A 130 -14.38 -2.93 -11.25
N GLY A 131 -15.37 -3.42 -10.47
CA GLY A 131 -15.18 -3.73 -9.05
C GLY A 131 -15.57 -2.57 -8.13
N ILE A 132 -15.54 -2.83 -6.81
CA ILE A 132 -15.82 -1.85 -5.76
C ILE A 132 -14.54 -1.11 -5.36
N LYS A 133 -13.41 -1.83 -5.31
CA LYS A 133 -12.08 -1.31 -5.01
C LYS A 133 -11.46 -0.89 -6.34
N ARG A 134 -11.43 0.41 -6.61
CA ARG A 134 -11.09 0.92 -7.96
C ARG A 134 -9.84 1.77 -8.02
N LEU A 135 -9.39 2.29 -6.89
CA LEU A 135 -8.30 3.26 -6.83
C LEU A 135 -6.94 2.59 -6.98
N ILE A 136 -6.12 3.14 -7.86
CA ILE A 136 -4.67 2.98 -7.89
C ILE A 136 -4.07 4.35 -7.60
N ILE A 137 -3.12 4.42 -6.68
CA ILE A 137 -2.30 5.62 -6.49
C ILE A 137 -0.93 5.34 -7.11
N GLU A 138 -0.57 6.15 -8.08
CA GLU A 138 0.76 6.18 -8.68
C GLU A 138 1.55 7.30 -8.04
N LEU A 139 2.68 6.95 -7.42
CA LEU A 139 3.63 7.87 -6.83
C LEU A 139 4.93 7.81 -7.63
N GLU A 140 5.32 8.94 -8.21
CA GLU A 140 6.56 9.06 -8.97
C GLU A 140 7.61 9.75 -8.11
N LEU A 141 8.70 9.05 -7.85
CA LEU A 141 9.91 9.56 -7.20
C LEU A 141 11.02 9.73 -8.24
N ASP A 142 12.18 10.29 -7.84
CA ASP A 142 13.29 10.57 -8.76
C ASP A 142 13.68 9.35 -9.61
N ASP A 143 13.82 8.16 -8.98
CA ASP A 143 14.39 6.97 -9.61
C ASP A 143 13.41 5.78 -9.69
N VAL A 144 12.19 5.90 -9.15
CA VAL A 144 11.22 4.80 -9.10
C VAL A 144 9.78 5.29 -9.18
N CYS A 145 8.93 4.49 -9.82
CA CYS A 145 7.49 4.67 -9.83
C CYS A 145 6.82 3.59 -8.99
N ILE A 146 5.98 3.97 -8.03
CA ILE A 146 5.33 3.06 -7.09
C ILE A 146 3.81 3.11 -7.26
N PHE A 147 3.20 1.94 -7.47
CA PHE A 147 1.75 1.78 -7.60
C PHE A 147 1.18 1.12 -6.34
N LEU A 148 0.31 1.83 -5.62
CA LEU A 148 -0.46 1.28 -4.50
C LEU A 148 -1.82 0.83 -4.98
N VAL A 149 -2.11 -0.45 -4.78
CA VAL A 149 -3.36 -1.08 -5.22
C VAL A 149 -4.11 -1.73 -4.06
N HIS A 150 -5.42 -1.79 -4.20
CA HIS A 150 -6.28 -2.63 -3.38
C HIS A 150 -7.27 -3.33 -4.32
N LEU A 151 -6.96 -4.58 -4.68
CA LEU A 151 -7.69 -5.30 -5.72
C LEU A 151 -9.02 -5.89 -5.22
N ALA A 152 -9.91 -6.21 -6.15
CA ALA A 152 -11.22 -6.74 -5.85
C ALA A 152 -11.18 -8.16 -5.27
N LEU A 153 -12.09 -8.45 -4.33
CA LEU A 153 -12.27 -9.79 -3.75
C LEU A 153 -12.71 -10.83 -4.78
N LYS A 154 -13.51 -10.42 -5.78
CA LYS A 154 -13.99 -11.34 -6.83
C LYS A 154 -12.90 -11.60 -7.85
N TYR A 155 -12.51 -12.86 -8.04
CA TYR A 155 -11.48 -13.31 -8.98
C TYR A 155 -11.61 -12.67 -10.36
N ARG A 156 -12.79 -12.74 -10.99
CA ARG A 156 -13.01 -12.18 -12.34
C ARG A 156 -12.70 -10.68 -12.41
N HIS A 157 -13.13 -9.89 -11.42
CA HIS A 157 -12.84 -8.45 -11.39
C HIS A 157 -11.35 -8.20 -11.17
N ARG A 158 -10.69 -9.01 -10.33
CA ARG A 158 -9.26 -8.92 -10.08
C ARG A 158 -8.44 -9.17 -11.34
N GLN A 159 -8.83 -10.15 -12.19
CA GLN A 159 -8.15 -10.40 -13.47
C GLN A 159 -8.26 -9.20 -14.44
N TYR A 160 -9.41 -8.54 -14.53
CA TYR A 160 -9.53 -7.29 -15.30
C TYR A 160 -8.67 -6.16 -14.73
N GLN A 161 -8.60 -6.05 -13.41
CA GLN A 161 -7.78 -5.05 -12.74
C GLN A 161 -6.28 -5.29 -12.95
N LEU A 162 -5.83 -6.55 -12.92
CA LEU A 162 -4.44 -6.92 -13.20
C LEU A 162 -4.05 -6.60 -14.65
N ARG A 163 -4.96 -6.83 -15.61
CA ARG A 163 -4.74 -6.45 -17.01
C ARG A 163 -4.57 -4.93 -17.16
N TYR A 164 -5.49 -4.16 -16.58
CA TYR A 164 -5.40 -2.70 -16.61
C TYR A 164 -4.10 -2.20 -15.97
N LEU A 165 -3.72 -2.78 -14.83
CA LEU A 165 -2.48 -2.46 -14.11
C LEU A 165 -1.24 -2.78 -14.96
N HIS A 166 -1.24 -3.90 -15.69
CA HIS A 166 -0.18 -4.25 -16.64
C HIS A 166 -0.03 -3.15 -17.71
N ASP A 167 -1.13 -2.73 -18.34
CA ASP A 167 -1.11 -1.71 -19.38
C ASP A 167 -0.67 -0.33 -18.83
N LEU A 168 -0.92 -0.07 -17.55
CA LEU A 168 -0.48 1.14 -16.88
C LEU A 168 1.03 1.11 -16.60
N ILE A 169 1.53 0.01 -16.04
CA ILE A 169 2.95 -0.21 -15.74
C ILE A 169 3.80 -0.12 -17.00
N ALA A 170 3.32 -0.67 -18.12
CA ALA A 170 4.03 -0.67 -19.40
C ALA A 170 4.31 0.75 -19.93
N LYS A 171 3.65 1.78 -19.41
CA LYS A 171 3.88 3.19 -19.76
C LYS A 171 4.95 3.85 -18.90
N SER A 172 5.38 3.22 -17.82
CA SER A 172 6.43 3.76 -16.96
C SER A 172 7.78 3.64 -17.63
N HIS A 173 8.57 4.71 -17.59
CA HIS A 173 9.95 4.74 -18.05
C HIS A 173 10.95 4.53 -16.92
N LYS A 174 10.47 4.49 -15.66
CA LYS A 174 11.26 4.25 -14.46
C LYS A 174 11.08 2.82 -13.97
N PRO A 175 12.03 2.30 -13.19
CA PRO A 175 11.83 1.08 -12.39
C PRO A 175 10.53 1.13 -11.62
N VAL A 176 9.82 -0.01 -11.51
CA VAL A 176 8.48 -0.06 -10.97
C VAL A 176 8.40 -0.93 -9.72
N ILE A 177 7.68 -0.43 -8.72
CA ILE A 177 7.16 -1.21 -7.59
C ILE A 177 5.64 -1.22 -7.65
N VAL A 178 5.04 -2.40 -7.57
CA VAL A 178 3.59 -2.55 -7.39
C VAL A 178 3.35 -3.17 -6.03
N THR A 179 2.60 -2.48 -5.19
CA THR A 179 2.40 -2.92 -3.82
C THR A 179 0.95 -2.74 -3.36
N GLY A 180 0.56 -3.48 -2.32
CA GLY A 180 -0.75 -3.36 -1.73
C GLY A 180 -1.44 -4.68 -1.45
N ASP A 181 -2.75 -4.62 -1.21
CA ASP A 181 -3.60 -5.78 -0.95
C ASP A 181 -4.17 -6.31 -2.26
N PHE A 182 -3.66 -7.46 -2.69
CA PHE A 182 -4.06 -8.11 -3.94
C PHE A 182 -5.28 -9.03 -3.78
N ASN A 183 -5.70 -9.32 -2.55
CA ASN A 183 -6.85 -10.16 -2.25
C ASN A 183 -6.82 -11.55 -2.92
N THR A 184 -5.62 -12.17 -3.02
CA THR A 184 -5.38 -13.46 -3.67
C THR A 184 -5.71 -14.63 -2.74
N PHE A 185 -6.98 -14.75 -2.34
CA PHE A 185 -7.42 -15.78 -1.39
C PHE A 185 -7.21 -17.22 -1.87
N TRP A 186 -7.04 -17.44 -3.18
CA TRP A 186 -6.80 -18.75 -3.80
C TRP A 186 -5.31 -19.05 -4.01
N GLY A 187 -4.43 -18.17 -3.52
CA GLY A 187 -2.98 -18.31 -3.60
C GLY A 187 -2.31 -17.38 -4.59
N THR A 188 -0.97 -17.38 -4.56
CA THR A 188 -0.12 -16.50 -5.38
C THR A 188 -0.19 -16.81 -6.87
N ASP A 189 -0.63 -18.02 -7.26
CA ASP A 189 -0.80 -18.41 -8.67
C ASP A 189 -1.75 -17.48 -9.43
N GLU A 190 -2.69 -16.83 -8.71
CA GLU A 190 -3.62 -15.88 -9.31
C GLU A 190 -2.93 -14.68 -9.98
N ILE A 191 -1.74 -14.29 -9.51
CA ILE A 191 -0.98 -13.15 -10.03
C ILE A 191 0.26 -13.57 -10.80
N TYR A 192 0.55 -14.87 -10.90
CA TYR A 192 1.76 -15.36 -11.56
C TYR A 192 1.89 -14.89 -13.01
N LEU A 193 0.81 -15.01 -13.79
CA LEU A 193 0.80 -14.56 -15.19
C LEU A 193 1.01 -13.04 -15.31
N PHE A 194 0.40 -12.26 -14.41
CA PHE A 194 0.60 -10.83 -14.33
C PHE A 194 2.07 -10.49 -14.04
N MET A 195 2.67 -11.11 -13.03
CA MET A 195 4.07 -10.88 -12.69
C MET A 195 5.00 -11.18 -13.87
N ARG A 196 4.78 -12.32 -14.53
CA ARG A 196 5.59 -12.73 -15.71
C ARG A 196 5.42 -11.77 -16.89
N ALA A 197 4.19 -11.37 -17.18
CA ALA A 197 3.89 -10.45 -18.28
C ALA A 197 4.46 -9.05 -18.04
N ALA A 198 4.38 -8.56 -16.79
CA ALA A 198 4.88 -7.24 -16.40
C ALA A 198 6.39 -7.21 -16.07
N GLY A 199 7.10 -8.36 -16.15
CA GLY A 199 8.52 -8.45 -15.80
C GLY A 199 8.80 -8.17 -14.33
N LEU A 200 7.83 -8.47 -13.45
CA LEU A 200 7.92 -8.27 -12.01
C LEU A 200 8.28 -9.56 -11.27
N ARG A 201 8.90 -9.41 -10.10
CA ARG A 201 9.14 -10.49 -9.14
C ARG A 201 8.64 -10.08 -7.75
N SER A 202 8.27 -11.06 -6.92
CA SER A 202 7.92 -10.78 -5.52
C SER A 202 9.17 -10.47 -4.70
N ALA A 203 9.08 -9.48 -3.82
CA ALA A 203 10.08 -9.23 -2.79
C ALA A 203 10.02 -10.28 -1.66
N ASN A 204 8.88 -10.93 -1.49
CA ASN A 204 8.65 -11.98 -0.50
C ASN A 204 9.08 -13.36 -1.03
N GLU A 205 10.37 -13.60 -1.13
CA GLU A 205 10.92 -14.88 -1.63
C GLU A 205 10.57 -16.09 -0.74
N LYS A 206 10.26 -15.84 0.53
CA LYS A 206 9.95 -16.89 1.52
C LYS A 206 8.44 -17.17 1.65
N ASN A 207 7.60 -16.49 0.90
CA ASN A 207 6.14 -16.58 0.96
C ASN A 207 5.59 -16.43 2.40
N VAL A 208 6.13 -15.46 3.15
CA VAL A 208 5.69 -15.17 4.52
C VAL A 208 4.26 -14.62 4.47
N PRO A 209 3.29 -15.26 5.14
CA PRO A 209 1.90 -14.83 5.07
C PRO A 209 1.64 -13.54 5.86
N SER A 210 0.73 -12.69 5.34
CA SER A 210 0.32 -11.43 5.99
C SER A 210 -1.08 -11.48 6.60
N PHE A 211 -1.90 -12.48 6.24
CA PHE A 211 -3.30 -12.58 6.64
C PHE A 211 -3.69 -14.00 7.11
N PRO A 212 -4.63 -14.14 8.08
CA PRO A 212 -5.09 -13.12 9.02
C PRO A 212 -4.01 -12.81 10.08
N ALA A 213 -3.95 -11.58 10.58
CA ALA A 213 -2.86 -11.11 11.44
C ALA A 213 -2.59 -11.96 12.70
N ARG A 214 -3.63 -12.58 13.28
CA ARG A 214 -3.50 -13.43 14.48
C ARG A 214 -2.76 -14.74 14.20
N ILE A 215 -3.12 -15.42 13.11
CA ILE A 215 -2.55 -16.71 12.71
C ILE A 215 -2.41 -16.65 11.18
N PRO A 216 -1.32 -16.06 10.68
CA PRO A 216 -1.14 -15.86 9.24
C PRO A 216 -1.08 -17.21 8.49
N ARG A 217 -1.78 -17.29 7.36
CA ARG A 217 -1.87 -18.49 6.53
C ARG A 217 -1.71 -18.20 5.04
N ILE A 218 -2.05 -16.98 4.62
CA ILE A 218 -2.01 -16.57 3.21
C ILE A 218 -1.32 -15.22 3.05
N GLU A 219 -0.68 -15.03 1.93
CA GLU A 219 -0.11 -13.76 1.50
C GLU A 219 -1.18 -13.01 0.70
N LEU A 220 -1.61 -11.86 1.18
CA LEU A 220 -2.53 -10.95 0.48
C LEU A 220 -1.87 -9.63 0.12
N ASP A 221 -0.86 -9.22 0.91
CA ASP A 221 -0.15 -7.96 0.79
C ASP A 221 1.20 -8.20 0.11
N PHE A 222 1.37 -7.65 -1.09
CA PHE A 222 2.53 -7.89 -1.95
C PHE A 222 3.39 -6.65 -2.13
N VAL A 223 4.69 -6.87 -2.34
CA VAL A 223 5.63 -5.93 -2.94
C VAL A 223 6.23 -6.62 -4.16
N LEU A 224 5.79 -6.20 -5.34
CA LEU A 224 6.26 -6.72 -6.63
C LEU A 224 7.19 -5.68 -7.26
N VAL A 225 8.36 -6.10 -7.73
CA VAL A 225 9.41 -5.19 -8.16
C VAL A 225 9.95 -5.56 -9.55
N SER A 226 10.29 -4.55 -10.34
CA SER A 226 11.02 -4.73 -11.61
C SER A 226 12.48 -5.15 -11.36
N LYS A 227 13.16 -5.63 -12.39
CA LYS A 227 14.52 -6.22 -12.29
C LYS A 227 15.60 -5.24 -11.80
N GLU A 228 15.39 -3.94 -11.98
CA GLU A 228 16.27 -2.86 -11.58
C GLU A 228 16.23 -2.58 -10.07
N ILE A 229 15.21 -3.08 -9.39
CA ILE A 229 15.07 -2.93 -7.93
C ILE A 229 15.77 -4.08 -7.23
N GLU A 230 16.67 -3.77 -6.32
CA GLU A 230 17.35 -4.73 -5.46
C GLU A 230 16.75 -4.71 -4.06
N ILE A 231 16.21 -5.84 -3.62
CA ILE A 231 15.65 -5.99 -2.27
C ILE A 231 16.78 -6.33 -1.32
N THR A 232 16.95 -5.51 -0.28
CA THR A 232 17.98 -5.71 0.75
C THR A 232 17.42 -6.27 2.04
N HIS A 233 16.11 -6.05 2.30
CA HIS A 233 15.41 -6.61 3.44
C HIS A 233 13.91 -6.75 3.13
N PHE A 234 13.28 -7.82 3.61
CA PHE A 234 11.84 -8.02 3.55
C PHE A 234 11.35 -8.67 4.85
N GLU A 235 10.30 -8.12 5.43
CA GLU A 235 9.73 -8.61 6.68
C GLU A 235 8.21 -8.40 6.70
N VAL A 236 7.51 -9.32 7.41
CA VAL A 236 6.09 -9.19 7.77
C VAL A 236 6.02 -9.12 9.31
N PRO A 237 6.09 -7.93 9.92
CA PRO A 237 6.12 -7.76 11.37
C PRO A 237 4.90 -8.34 12.08
N ASP A 238 5.09 -8.98 13.25
CA ASP A 238 3.98 -9.52 14.06
C ASP A 238 3.23 -8.40 14.80
N VAL A 239 2.47 -7.63 14.03
CA VAL A 239 1.64 -6.52 14.50
C VAL A 239 0.17 -6.86 14.30
N ARG A 240 -0.66 -6.52 15.29
CA ARG A 240 -2.05 -7.00 15.35
C ARG A 240 -3.06 -5.86 15.60
N PHE A 241 -2.83 -4.69 14.99
CA PHE A 241 -3.80 -3.58 15.02
C PHE A 241 -4.88 -3.71 13.94
N SER A 242 -4.64 -4.53 12.91
CA SER A 242 -5.55 -4.82 11.81
C SER A 242 -5.67 -6.33 11.61
N ASP A 243 -6.56 -6.78 10.72
CA ASP A 243 -6.64 -8.17 10.26
C ASP A 243 -5.52 -8.55 9.30
N HIS A 244 -4.84 -7.58 8.73
CA HIS A 244 -3.59 -7.76 8.00
C HIS A 244 -2.39 -7.46 8.88
N ARG A 245 -1.26 -8.10 8.61
CA ARG A 245 0.05 -7.67 9.09
C ARG A 245 0.65 -6.68 8.11
N PRO A 246 1.43 -5.69 8.59
CA PRO A 246 2.16 -4.82 7.69
C PRO A 246 3.25 -5.58 6.94
N VAL A 247 3.66 -5.04 5.80
CA VAL A 247 4.82 -5.51 5.03
C VAL A 247 5.88 -4.42 5.04
N LEU A 248 7.12 -4.78 5.37
CA LEU A 248 8.28 -3.90 5.37
C LEU A 248 9.27 -4.38 4.31
N CYS A 249 9.74 -3.48 3.45
CA CYS A 249 10.65 -3.80 2.37
C CYS A 249 11.69 -2.69 2.21
N ASP A 250 12.97 -3.05 2.38
CA ASP A 250 14.07 -2.16 2.07
C ASP A 250 14.63 -2.49 0.68
N PHE A 251 14.85 -1.47 -0.12
CA PHE A 251 15.28 -1.64 -1.49
C PHE A 251 16.24 -0.55 -1.96
N ASN A 252 17.02 -0.88 -2.98
CA ASN A 252 17.85 0.04 -3.73
C ASN A 252 17.40 0.05 -5.19
N VAL A 253 17.53 1.20 -5.86
CA VAL A 253 17.33 1.31 -7.31
C VAL A 253 18.70 1.29 -7.99
N ARG A 254 18.94 0.33 -8.88
CA ARG A 254 20.20 0.23 -9.63
C ARG A 254 20.28 1.33 -10.68
N GLY A 255 21.37 2.08 -10.67
CA GLY A 255 21.61 3.18 -11.63
C GLY A 255 21.11 4.53 -11.13
N ALA A 256 20.52 4.62 -9.94
CA ALA A 256 20.16 5.88 -9.32
C ALA A 256 21.40 6.75 -9.07
N VAL A 257 21.38 7.98 -9.56
CA VAL A 257 22.42 8.98 -9.27
C VAL A 257 22.03 9.70 -7.99
N ALA A 258 22.90 9.65 -6.98
CA ALA A 258 22.66 10.32 -5.70
C ALA A 258 22.59 11.86 -5.89
N SER A 259 21.43 12.38 -6.22
CA SER A 259 21.16 13.81 -6.20
C SER A 259 20.62 14.21 -4.83
N ARG A 260 21.48 14.21 -3.80
CA ARG A 260 21.19 14.90 -2.55
C ARG A 260 21.51 16.37 -2.71
N THR A 261 20.51 17.18 -3.03
CA THR A 261 20.54 18.60 -2.66
C THR A 261 19.98 18.64 -1.23
N ALA A 262 20.88 18.80 -0.27
CA ALA A 262 20.51 19.11 1.10
C ALA A 262 19.70 20.42 1.07
N VAL A 263 18.46 20.36 1.53
CA VAL A 263 17.71 21.55 1.88
C VAL A 263 18.26 21.99 3.24
N ALA A 264 19.00 23.11 3.20
CA ALA A 264 19.44 23.84 4.39
C ALA A 264 18.27 24.59 5.01
#